data_a49f7b8e64215bc996ae593b41476191
#
_entry.id   a49f7b8e64215bc996ae593b41476191
#
_cell.length_a   1.000
_cell.length_b   1.000
_cell.length_c   1.000
_cell.angle_alpha   90.00
_cell.angle_beta   90.00
_cell.angle_gamma   90.00
#
_symmetry.space_group_name_H-M   'P 1'
#
loop_
_entity.id
_entity.type
_entity.pdbx_description
1 polymer ?
#
loop_
_entity_poly.entity_id
_entity_poly.type
_entity_poly.pdbx_seq_one_letter_code
_entity_poly.pdbx_strand_id
1 'polypeptide(L)'
;GLINPKGLDFYESLVDALLEENVTPFITLYHWDLPQALYELGGWPERMIVDAFAKYADIVSSRLGDRVKNWITHNEPWVVSTHGYLNGSHAPGHSNWKEALSTAHHLMLSHGLAVKAIRSNAPDAKVGITLNLCPAVPASNSSEDQQATKIFDGEFNRWYLDPLFKGQYPEDIMSNHIKKARVNKNDFD
;
A
#
# COMPACT_ATOMS: atom_id res chain seq x y z
N GLY A 1 5.74 -10.42 16.06
CA GLY A 1 5.98 -11.84 15.79
C GLY A 1 7.46 -12.18 15.86
N LEU A 2 7.78 -13.45 15.82
CA LEU A 2 9.18 -13.89 15.78
C LEU A 2 9.72 -13.74 14.34
N ILE A 3 10.97 -13.28 14.23
CA ILE A 3 11.67 -13.23 12.94
C ILE A 3 11.99 -14.66 12.50
N ASN A 4 11.74 -14.97 11.22
CA ASN A 4 12.16 -16.23 10.62
C ASN A 4 13.55 -16.07 9.96
N PRO A 5 14.66 -16.46 10.62
CA PRO A 5 16.00 -16.27 10.06
C PRO A 5 16.19 -17.05 8.75
N LYS A 6 15.62 -18.25 8.62
CA LYS A 6 15.72 -19.03 7.39
C LYS A 6 15.05 -18.34 6.19
N GLY A 7 13.96 -17.59 6.44
CA GLY A 7 13.33 -16.81 5.39
C GLY A 7 14.23 -15.64 4.94
N LEU A 8 14.89 -14.96 5.87
CA LEU A 8 15.86 -13.91 5.54
C LEU A 8 17.07 -14.49 4.79
N ASP A 9 17.63 -15.61 5.23
CA ASP A 9 18.75 -16.27 4.59
C ASP A 9 18.43 -16.71 3.15
N PHE A 10 17.18 -17.14 2.89
CA PHE A 10 16.72 -17.46 1.53
C PHE A 10 16.75 -16.24 0.62
N TYR A 11 16.16 -15.12 1.05
CA TYR A 11 16.14 -13.89 0.24
C TYR A 11 17.53 -13.26 0.10
N GLU A 12 18.39 -13.39 1.09
CA GLU A 12 19.79 -12.98 1.00
C GLU A 12 20.51 -13.77 -0.12
N SER A 13 20.39 -15.09 -0.09
CA SER A 13 20.98 -15.97 -1.12
C SER A 13 20.40 -15.68 -2.52
N LEU A 14 19.10 -15.37 -2.62
CA LEU A 14 18.47 -15.00 -3.89
C LEU A 14 19.02 -13.67 -4.43
N VAL A 15 19.18 -12.66 -3.56
CA VAL A 15 19.74 -11.36 -3.93
C VAL A 15 21.20 -11.54 -4.41
N ASP A 16 22.00 -12.32 -3.69
CA ASP A 16 23.39 -12.57 -4.06
C ASP A 16 23.47 -13.25 -5.43
N ALA A 17 22.68 -14.30 -5.67
CA ALA A 17 22.63 -14.97 -6.97
C ALA A 17 22.20 -14.04 -8.12
N LEU A 18 21.25 -13.14 -7.91
CA LEU A 18 20.84 -12.15 -8.91
C LEU A 18 21.99 -11.19 -9.24
N LEU A 19 22.70 -10.72 -8.22
CA LEU A 19 23.82 -9.79 -8.41
C LEU A 19 25.02 -10.47 -9.08
N GLU A 20 25.31 -11.73 -8.79
CA GLU A 20 26.34 -12.53 -9.48
C GLU A 20 26.05 -12.65 -10.98
N GLU A 21 24.78 -12.77 -11.36
CA GLU A 21 24.31 -12.80 -12.75
C GLU A 21 24.10 -11.41 -13.36
N ASN A 22 24.50 -10.32 -12.68
CA ASN A 22 24.30 -8.94 -13.10
C ASN A 22 22.83 -8.53 -13.27
N VAL A 23 21.91 -9.16 -12.55
CA VAL A 23 20.49 -8.80 -12.50
C VAL A 23 20.23 -7.85 -11.33
N THR A 24 19.76 -6.65 -11.62
CA THR A 24 19.45 -5.66 -10.58
C THR A 24 18.16 -6.03 -9.83
N PRO A 25 18.22 -6.28 -8.52
CA PRO A 25 17.02 -6.63 -7.75
C PRO A 25 16.13 -5.41 -7.46
N PHE A 26 14.82 -5.59 -7.59
CA PHE A 26 13.76 -4.71 -7.12
C PHE A 26 12.92 -5.51 -6.13
N ILE A 27 12.95 -5.15 -4.85
CA ILE A 27 12.22 -5.88 -3.82
C ILE A 27 10.87 -5.21 -3.57
N THR A 28 9.78 -5.98 -3.74
CA THR A 28 8.44 -5.61 -3.29
C THR A 28 8.18 -6.24 -1.93
N LEU A 29 8.01 -5.41 -0.89
CA LEU A 29 7.86 -5.90 0.49
C LEU A 29 6.48 -6.55 0.73
N TYR A 30 5.43 -6.03 0.11
CA TYR A 30 4.08 -6.57 0.25
C TYR A 30 3.40 -6.71 -1.11
N HIS A 31 3.08 -7.96 -1.47
CA HIS A 31 2.33 -8.30 -2.68
C HIS A 31 1.19 -9.26 -2.31
N TRP A 32 0.35 -8.82 -1.34
CA TRP A 32 -0.92 -9.41 -0.92
C TRP A 32 -0.83 -10.63 0.02
N ASP A 33 0.34 -10.93 0.52
CA ASP A 33 0.68 -12.09 1.36
C ASP A 33 0.70 -11.76 2.86
N LEU A 34 -0.39 -11.18 3.38
CA LEU A 34 -0.50 -10.85 4.81
C LEU A 34 -0.39 -12.12 5.67
N PRO A 35 0.52 -12.15 6.66
CA PRO A 35 0.63 -13.26 7.59
C PRO A 35 -0.69 -13.54 8.32
N GLN A 36 -1.10 -14.81 8.39
CA GLN A 36 -2.36 -15.23 9.01
C GLN A 36 -2.51 -14.71 10.44
N ALA A 37 -1.44 -14.72 11.24
CA ALA A 37 -1.46 -14.21 12.60
C ALA A 37 -1.77 -12.70 12.69
N LEU A 38 -1.41 -11.90 11.68
CA LEU A 38 -1.78 -10.48 11.61
C LEU A 38 -3.22 -10.30 11.15
N TYR A 39 -3.69 -11.16 10.25
CA TYR A 39 -5.10 -11.18 9.85
C TYR A 39 -6.03 -11.50 11.03
N GLU A 40 -5.68 -12.48 11.86
CA GLU A 40 -6.43 -12.87 13.06
C GLU A 40 -6.51 -11.74 14.12
N LEU A 41 -5.61 -10.77 14.06
CA LEU A 41 -5.62 -9.56 14.88
C LEU A 41 -6.39 -8.39 14.21
N GLY A 42 -7.07 -8.65 13.09
CA GLY A 42 -7.90 -7.70 12.35
C GLY A 42 -7.31 -7.24 11.00
N GLY A 43 -6.04 -7.55 10.72
CA GLY A 43 -5.40 -7.28 9.43
C GLY A 43 -5.26 -5.80 9.09
N TRP A 44 -5.32 -5.46 7.80
CA TRP A 44 -5.14 -4.09 7.30
C TRP A 44 -6.14 -3.06 7.82
N PRO A 45 -7.42 -3.39 8.14
CA PRO A 45 -8.33 -2.43 8.77
C PRO A 45 -7.86 -1.90 10.14
N GLU A 46 -6.97 -2.61 10.83
CA GLU A 46 -6.51 -2.24 12.16
C GLU A 46 -5.24 -1.40 12.14
N ARG A 47 -5.22 -0.30 12.89
CA ARG A 47 -4.09 0.66 12.91
C ARG A 47 -2.75 0.01 13.28
N MET A 48 -2.74 -1.01 14.13
CA MET A 48 -1.53 -1.70 14.57
C MET A 48 -0.72 -2.34 13.41
N ILE A 49 -1.37 -2.59 12.26
CA ILE A 49 -0.70 -3.16 11.09
C ILE A 49 0.36 -2.21 10.51
N VAL A 50 0.16 -0.91 10.66
CA VAL A 50 1.07 0.13 10.18
C VAL A 50 2.46 -0.01 10.81
N ASP A 51 2.50 -0.16 12.14
CA ASP A 51 3.74 -0.35 12.88
C ASP A 51 4.36 -1.73 12.63
N ALA A 52 3.52 -2.77 12.50
CA ALA A 52 3.97 -4.11 12.17
C ALA A 52 4.66 -4.16 10.80
N PHE A 53 4.09 -3.46 9.80
CA PHE A 53 4.69 -3.36 8.46
C PHE A 53 5.99 -2.53 8.47
N ALA A 54 6.01 -1.41 9.18
CA ALA A 54 7.22 -0.60 9.33
C ALA A 54 8.37 -1.40 9.95
N LYS A 55 8.07 -2.20 10.98
CA LYS A 55 9.05 -3.09 11.60
C LYS A 55 9.53 -4.19 10.64
N TYR A 56 8.64 -4.75 9.84
CA TYR A 56 9.01 -5.72 8.80
C TYR A 56 9.95 -5.08 7.76
N ALA A 57 9.62 -3.89 7.28
CA ALA A 57 10.46 -3.14 6.35
C ALA A 57 11.84 -2.84 6.94
N ASP A 58 11.91 -2.46 8.22
CA ASP A 58 13.16 -2.22 8.94
C ASP A 58 14.04 -3.48 8.99
N ILE A 59 13.47 -4.62 9.37
CA ILE A 59 14.19 -5.90 9.48
C ILE A 59 14.76 -6.33 8.12
N VAL A 60 13.94 -6.28 7.07
CA VAL A 60 14.37 -6.74 5.73
C VAL A 60 15.40 -5.78 5.13
N SER A 61 15.20 -4.47 5.27
CA SER A 61 16.15 -3.48 4.76
C SER A 61 17.45 -3.43 5.54
N SER A 62 17.42 -3.70 6.84
CA SER A 62 18.65 -3.87 7.65
C SER A 62 19.50 -5.05 7.18
N ARG A 63 18.87 -6.14 6.68
CA ARG A 63 19.60 -7.31 6.19
C ARG A 63 20.11 -7.18 4.76
N LEU A 64 19.35 -6.51 3.88
CA LEU A 64 19.59 -6.51 2.43
C LEU A 64 19.98 -5.14 1.87
N GLY A 65 19.88 -4.05 2.65
CA GLY A 65 20.01 -2.67 2.18
C GLY A 65 21.43 -2.28 1.77
N ASP A 66 22.45 -3.02 2.18
CA ASP A 66 23.82 -2.87 1.71
C ASP A 66 23.95 -3.15 0.20
N ARG A 67 23.19 -4.10 -0.32
CA ARG A 67 23.20 -4.62 -1.70
C ARG A 67 22.00 -4.19 -2.54
N VAL A 68 20.81 -4.16 -1.98
CA VAL A 68 19.58 -3.78 -2.67
C VAL A 68 19.37 -2.27 -2.62
N LYS A 69 19.23 -1.65 -3.80
CA LYS A 69 19.03 -0.20 -3.94
C LYS A 69 17.63 0.19 -4.41
N ASN A 70 16.80 -0.77 -4.83
CA ASN A 70 15.47 -0.49 -5.35
C ASN A 70 14.40 -1.24 -4.54
N TRP A 71 13.51 -0.48 -3.93
CA TRP A 71 12.50 -0.99 -3.01
C TRP A 71 11.10 -0.52 -3.40
N ILE A 72 10.15 -1.42 -3.33
CA ILE A 72 8.72 -1.17 -3.49
C ILE A 72 8.04 -1.60 -2.20
N THR A 73 7.34 -0.71 -1.54
CA THR A 73 6.69 -1.02 -0.26
C THR A 73 5.46 -1.89 -0.45
N HIS A 74 4.52 -1.44 -1.26
CA HIS A 74 3.26 -2.13 -1.55
C HIS A 74 3.04 -2.28 -3.04
N ASN A 75 2.48 -3.41 -3.43
CA ASN A 75 1.89 -3.59 -4.75
C ASN A 75 0.39 -3.29 -4.72
N GLU A 76 -0.03 -2.31 -5.49
CA GLU A 76 -1.43 -1.97 -5.81
C GLU A 76 -2.36 -1.86 -4.58
N PRO A 77 -2.19 -0.83 -3.74
CA PRO A 77 -3.03 -0.62 -2.56
C PRO A 77 -4.54 -0.56 -2.86
N TRP A 78 -4.90 -0.07 -4.05
CA TRP A 78 -6.29 -0.07 -4.52
C TRP A 78 -6.85 -1.49 -4.62
N VAL A 79 -6.08 -2.43 -5.17
CA VAL A 79 -6.50 -3.84 -5.28
C VAL A 79 -6.69 -4.44 -3.90
N VAL A 80 -5.75 -4.21 -2.98
CA VAL A 80 -5.87 -4.72 -1.60
C VAL A 80 -7.14 -4.22 -0.93
N SER A 81 -7.38 -2.90 -0.95
CA SER A 81 -8.53 -2.30 -0.27
C SER A 81 -9.84 -2.60 -0.97
N THR A 82 -9.88 -2.53 -2.31
CA THR A 82 -11.13 -2.70 -3.07
C THR A 82 -11.49 -4.17 -3.24
N HIS A 83 -10.58 -5.00 -3.70
CA HIS A 83 -10.86 -6.41 -3.94
C HIS A 83 -10.86 -7.24 -2.66
N GLY A 84 -10.00 -6.89 -1.69
CA GLY A 84 -9.95 -7.60 -0.42
C GLY A 84 -11.06 -7.23 0.56
N TYR A 85 -11.42 -5.93 0.63
CA TYR A 85 -12.27 -5.44 1.72
C TYR A 85 -13.56 -4.74 1.28
N LEU A 86 -13.67 -4.27 0.01
CA LEU A 86 -14.88 -3.60 -0.46
C LEU A 86 -15.84 -4.54 -1.21
N ASN A 87 -15.35 -5.29 -2.19
CA ASN A 87 -16.15 -6.18 -3.02
C ASN A 87 -15.93 -7.67 -2.75
N GLY A 88 -14.89 -8.02 -1.98
CA GLY A 88 -14.62 -9.38 -1.54
C GLY A 88 -14.19 -10.37 -2.62
N SER A 89 -13.75 -9.88 -3.78
CA SER A 89 -13.32 -10.74 -4.90
C SER A 89 -11.94 -11.37 -4.70
N HIS A 90 -11.12 -10.81 -3.79
CA HIS A 90 -9.83 -11.35 -3.34
C HIS A 90 -9.86 -11.63 -1.84
N ALA A 91 -8.89 -12.40 -1.34
CA ALA A 91 -8.71 -12.56 0.08
C ALA A 91 -8.48 -11.19 0.77
N PRO A 92 -9.03 -10.98 1.97
CA PRO A 92 -9.76 -11.91 2.83
C PRO A 92 -11.24 -12.09 2.50
N GLY A 93 -11.78 -11.44 1.48
CA GLY A 93 -13.16 -11.66 1.01
C GLY A 93 -14.22 -10.83 1.76
N HIS A 94 -13.82 -9.72 2.37
CA HIS A 94 -14.75 -8.82 3.06
C HIS A 94 -15.50 -7.92 2.07
N SER A 95 -16.69 -7.46 2.48
CA SER A 95 -17.49 -6.48 1.71
C SER A 95 -17.98 -5.39 2.66
N ASN A 96 -17.08 -4.42 2.97
CA ASN A 96 -17.32 -3.39 3.99
C ASN A 96 -16.57 -2.10 3.62
N TRP A 97 -17.32 -1.00 3.41
CA TRP A 97 -16.75 0.31 3.08
C TRP A 97 -15.79 0.86 4.14
N LYS A 98 -16.13 0.69 5.43
CA LYS A 98 -15.27 1.18 6.52
C LYS A 98 -13.94 0.46 6.51
N GLU A 99 -13.95 -0.87 6.41
CA GLU A 99 -12.72 -1.67 6.35
C GLU A 99 -11.88 -1.35 5.12
N ALA A 100 -12.51 -1.18 3.96
CA ALA A 100 -11.82 -0.81 2.73
C ALA A 100 -11.12 0.55 2.83
N LEU A 101 -11.79 1.56 3.39
CA LEU A 101 -11.19 2.88 3.58
C LEU A 101 -10.09 2.88 4.63
N SER A 102 -10.29 2.20 5.77
CA SER A 102 -9.23 2.04 6.78
C SER A 102 -8.03 1.31 6.20
N THR A 103 -8.26 0.26 5.41
CA THR A 103 -7.20 -0.47 4.69
C THR A 103 -6.41 0.45 3.76
N ALA A 104 -7.08 1.21 2.91
CA ALA A 104 -6.43 2.16 2.00
C ALA A 104 -5.57 3.17 2.77
N HIS A 105 -6.11 3.74 3.86
CA HIS A 105 -5.40 4.69 4.71
C HIS A 105 -4.17 4.06 5.38
N HIS A 106 -4.32 2.88 6.00
CA HIS A 106 -3.21 2.21 6.68
C HIS A 106 -2.10 1.76 5.72
N LEU A 107 -2.44 1.38 4.48
CA LEU A 107 -1.45 1.10 3.44
C LEU A 107 -0.62 2.36 3.12
N MET A 108 -1.25 3.54 2.97
CA MET A 108 -0.53 4.79 2.71
C MET A 108 0.35 5.21 3.90
N LEU A 109 -0.16 5.11 5.13
CA LEU A 109 0.63 5.40 6.33
C LEU A 109 1.82 4.47 6.50
N SER A 110 1.59 3.16 6.32
CA SER A 110 2.65 2.15 6.44
C SER A 110 3.71 2.31 5.36
N HIS A 111 3.34 2.76 4.14
CA HIS A 111 4.30 3.17 3.12
C HIS A 111 5.22 4.27 3.64
N GLY A 112 4.66 5.35 4.19
CA GLY A 112 5.45 6.48 4.71
C GLY A 112 6.43 6.07 5.82
N LEU A 113 6.01 5.20 6.75
CA LEU A 113 6.88 4.69 7.81
C LEU A 113 7.94 3.71 7.25
N ALA A 114 7.57 2.84 6.31
CA ALA A 114 8.50 1.93 5.65
C ALA A 114 9.58 2.68 4.85
N VAL A 115 9.24 3.77 4.17
CA VAL A 115 10.20 4.65 3.47
C VAL A 115 11.25 5.18 4.45
N LYS A 116 10.82 5.63 5.65
CA LYS A 116 11.75 6.12 6.68
C LYS A 116 12.68 4.99 7.16
N ALA A 117 12.14 3.82 7.45
CA ALA A 117 12.90 2.66 7.90
C ALA A 117 13.93 2.21 6.84
N ILE A 118 13.52 2.05 5.59
CA ILE A 118 14.40 1.64 4.49
C ILE A 118 15.53 2.66 4.29
N ARG A 119 15.23 3.95 4.25
CA ARG A 119 16.24 5.01 4.08
C ARG A 119 17.21 5.11 5.24
N SER A 120 16.79 4.74 6.45
CA SER A 120 17.69 4.66 7.60
C SER A 120 18.74 3.55 7.45
N ASN A 121 18.35 2.41 6.89
CA ASN A 121 19.22 1.25 6.70
C ASN A 121 19.98 1.28 5.36
N ALA A 122 19.44 1.94 4.35
CA ALA A 122 19.98 2.07 3.00
C ALA A 122 19.79 3.52 2.51
N PRO A 123 20.65 4.47 2.89
CA PRO A 123 20.47 5.91 2.59
C PRO A 123 20.36 6.24 1.10
N ASP A 124 21.03 5.46 0.23
CA ASP A 124 21.02 5.66 -1.22
C ASP A 124 19.89 4.89 -1.94
N ALA A 125 19.00 4.24 -1.18
CA ALA A 125 17.92 3.45 -1.76
C ALA A 125 16.86 4.33 -2.45
N LYS A 126 16.41 3.88 -3.62
CA LYS A 126 15.20 4.35 -4.27
C LYS A 126 14.03 3.57 -3.71
N VAL A 127 13.10 4.27 -3.08
CA VAL A 127 11.93 3.65 -2.45
C VAL A 127 10.67 4.20 -3.08
N GLY A 128 9.81 3.32 -3.56
CA GLY A 128 8.55 3.66 -4.20
C GLY A 128 7.40 2.76 -3.75
N ILE A 129 6.28 2.93 -4.42
CA ILE A 129 5.06 2.15 -4.27
C ILE A 129 4.52 1.88 -5.68
N THR A 130 4.00 0.69 -5.93
CA THR A 130 3.35 0.39 -7.21
C THR A 130 1.87 0.74 -7.14
N LEU A 131 1.42 1.62 -8.02
CA LEU A 131 0.02 1.99 -8.16
C LEU A 131 -0.52 1.49 -9.51
N ASN A 132 -1.70 0.90 -9.48
CA ASN A 132 -2.49 0.60 -10.67
C ASN A 132 -3.32 1.83 -11.02
N LEU A 133 -2.88 2.60 -12.00
CA LEU A 133 -3.56 3.82 -12.43
C LEU A 133 -4.36 3.57 -13.71
N CYS A 134 -5.53 4.22 -13.81
CA CYS A 134 -6.40 4.13 -14.97
C CYS A 134 -6.80 5.54 -15.44
N PRO A 135 -6.44 5.95 -16.66
CA PRO A 135 -6.88 7.24 -17.18
C PRO A 135 -8.41 7.25 -17.35
N ALA A 136 -9.03 8.30 -16.85
CA ALA A 136 -10.47 8.50 -16.93
C ALA A 136 -10.81 9.50 -18.04
N VAL A 137 -11.68 9.12 -18.96
CA VAL A 137 -12.15 9.98 -20.05
C VAL A 137 -13.67 9.98 -20.06
N PRO A 138 -14.34 11.16 -20.11
CA PRO A 138 -15.79 11.23 -20.15
C PRO A 138 -16.35 10.64 -21.46
N ALA A 139 -17.45 9.91 -21.36
CA ALA A 139 -18.11 9.32 -22.52
C ALA A 139 -18.68 10.38 -23.47
N SER A 140 -19.08 11.54 -22.94
CA SER A 140 -19.55 12.69 -23.69
C SER A 140 -19.19 14.01 -23.00
N ASN A 141 -19.54 15.15 -23.64
CA ASN A 141 -19.37 16.48 -23.03
C ASN A 141 -20.50 16.85 -22.05
N SER A 142 -21.40 15.92 -21.70
CA SER A 142 -22.43 16.16 -20.69
C SER A 142 -21.82 16.41 -19.30
N SER A 143 -22.52 17.16 -18.46
CA SER A 143 -22.12 17.41 -17.09
C SER A 143 -22.06 16.12 -16.26
N GLU A 144 -22.96 15.20 -16.56
CA GLU A 144 -23.09 13.89 -15.90
C GLU A 144 -21.87 13.03 -16.18
N ASP A 145 -21.44 12.92 -17.44
CA ASP A 145 -20.26 12.14 -17.82
C ASP A 145 -18.97 12.75 -17.29
N GLN A 146 -18.84 14.07 -17.30
CA GLN A 146 -17.71 14.77 -16.70
C GLN A 146 -17.66 14.56 -15.18
N GLN A 147 -18.80 14.60 -14.50
CA GLN A 147 -18.86 14.36 -13.06
C GLN A 147 -18.55 12.89 -12.73
N ALA A 148 -19.07 11.92 -13.49
CA ALA A 148 -18.75 10.51 -13.34
C ALA A 148 -17.25 10.24 -13.50
N THR A 149 -16.63 10.84 -14.51
CA THR A 149 -15.18 10.76 -14.77
C THR A 149 -14.37 11.31 -13.57
N LYS A 150 -14.77 12.48 -13.05
CA LYS A 150 -14.11 13.09 -11.90
C LYS A 150 -14.21 12.21 -10.64
N ILE A 151 -15.35 11.58 -10.42
CA ILE A 151 -15.55 10.65 -9.30
C ILE A 151 -14.66 9.41 -9.49
N PHE A 152 -14.68 8.80 -10.67
CA PHE A 152 -13.86 7.63 -10.97
C PHE A 152 -12.35 7.93 -10.78
N ASP A 153 -11.86 9.02 -11.36
CA ASP A 153 -10.48 9.46 -11.17
C ASP A 153 -10.15 9.71 -9.70
N GLY A 154 -11.08 10.31 -8.98
CA GLY A 154 -10.93 10.56 -7.55
C GLY A 154 -10.82 9.29 -6.72
N GLU A 155 -11.71 8.33 -6.95
CA GLU A 155 -11.76 7.07 -6.20
C GLU A 155 -10.64 6.10 -6.60
N PHE A 156 -10.27 6.04 -7.89
CA PHE A 156 -9.30 5.09 -8.41
C PHE A 156 -7.86 5.62 -8.36
N ASN A 157 -7.64 6.86 -8.81
CA ASN A 157 -6.29 7.43 -8.94
C ASN A 157 -5.95 8.36 -7.77
N ARG A 158 -6.73 9.46 -7.59
CA ARG A 158 -6.36 10.53 -6.65
C ARG A 158 -6.47 10.15 -5.19
N TRP A 159 -7.28 9.16 -4.83
CA TRP A 159 -7.34 8.63 -3.46
C TRP A 159 -6.00 8.09 -2.97
N TYR A 160 -5.15 7.64 -3.89
CA TYR A 160 -3.80 7.12 -3.60
C TYR A 160 -2.70 8.13 -3.98
N LEU A 161 -2.84 8.85 -5.08
CA LEU A 161 -1.83 9.82 -5.53
C LEU A 161 -1.76 11.05 -4.62
N ASP A 162 -2.91 11.62 -4.25
CA ASP A 162 -2.93 12.87 -3.51
C ASP A 162 -2.29 12.75 -2.10
N PRO A 163 -2.54 11.70 -1.28
CA PRO A 163 -1.82 11.52 -0.03
C PRO A 163 -0.31 11.38 -0.20
N LEU A 164 0.14 10.69 -1.24
CA LEU A 164 1.57 10.47 -1.51
C LEU A 164 2.31 11.74 -1.92
N PHE A 165 1.70 12.56 -2.78
CA PHE A 165 2.37 13.70 -3.40
C PHE A 165 1.94 15.06 -2.85
N LYS A 166 0.75 15.16 -2.26
CA LYS A 166 0.19 16.39 -1.69
C LYS A 166 0.04 16.34 -0.17
N GLY A 167 0.18 15.17 0.47
CA GLY A 167 -0.02 14.99 1.90
C GLY A 167 -1.47 15.16 2.36
N GLN A 168 -2.45 15.04 1.46
CA GLN A 168 -3.87 15.20 1.78
C GLN A 168 -4.74 14.39 0.82
N TYR A 169 -5.89 13.92 1.31
CA TYR A 169 -6.89 13.25 0.47
C TYR A 169 -7.67 14.25 -0.41
N PRO A 170 -8.20 13.82 -1.59
CA PRO A 170 -9.01 14.67 -2.44
C PRO A 170 -10.34 15.02 -1.76
N GLU A 171 -10.55 16.31 -1.47
CA GLU A 171 -11.71 16.83 -0.74
C GLU A 171 -13.06 16.47 -1.39
N ASP A 172 -13.11 16.49 -2.73
CA ASP A 172 -14.30 16.16 -3.51
C ASP A 172 -14.74 14.69 -3.37
N ILE A 173 -13.84 13.80 -2.99
CA ILE A 173 -14.10 12.37 -2.77
C ILE A 173 -14.27 12.05 -1.28
N MET A 174 -13.51 12.72 -0.42
CA MET A 174 -13.51 12.51 1.03
C MET A 174 -14.92 12.53 1.62
N SER A 175 -15.73 13.56 1.29
CA SER A 175 -17.09 13.71 1.80
C SER A 175 -17.99 12.53 1.44
N ASN A 176 -17.84 11.98 0.23
CA ASN A 176 -18.59 10.81 -0.23
C ASN A 176 -18.15 9.53 0.50
N HIS A 177 -16.86 9.33 0.67
CA HIS A 177 -16.30 8.18 1.35
C HIS A 177 -16.67 8.15 2.85
N ILE A 178 -16.54 9.26 3.55
CA ILE A 178 -16.96 9.40 4.95
C ILE A 178 -18.44 9.03 5.12
N LYS A 179 -19.32 9.51 4.23
CA LYS A 179 -20.75 9.19 4.26
C LYS A 179 -21.02 7.70 4.01
N LYS A 180 -20.37 7.11 2.98
CA LYS A 180 -20.53 5.69 2.63
C LYS A 180 -20.05 4.77 3.76
N ALA A 181 -18.90 5.07 4.35
CA ALA A 181 -18.27 4.28 5.40
C ALA A 181 -18.83 4.54 6.80
N ARG A 182 -19.59 5.63 6.98
CA ARG A 182 -20.08 6.09 8.30
C ARG A 182 -18.93 6.30 9.31
N VAL A 183 -17.86 6.91 8.87
CA VAL A 183 -16.67 7.27 9.67
C VAL A 183 -16.54 8.79 9.79
N ASN A 184 -15.62 9.27 10.63
CA ASN A 184 -15.29 10.69 10.76
C ASN A 184 -14.06 11.05 9.92
N LYS A 185 -13.94 12.36 9.54
CA LYS A 185 -12.78 12.84 8.80
C LYS A 185 -11.47 12.60 9.56
N ASN A 186 -11.49 12.77 10.87
CA ASN A 186 -10.33 12.60 11.75
C ASN A 186 -9.82 11.15 11.85
N ASP A 187 -10.60 10.18 11.36
CA ASP A 187 -10.16 8.78 11.28
C ASP A 187 -9.06 8.58 10.20
N PHE A 188 -8.78 9.65 9.42
CA PHE A 188 -7.75 9.66 8.34
C PHE A 188 -6.58 10.62 8.62
N ASP A 189 -6.40 11.06 9.87
CA ASP A 189 -5.28 11.90 10.31
C ASP A 189 -4.03 11.08 10.74
#